data_e6d8132ca6c790c46befe3a4b91292a0
#
_entry.id   e6d8132ca6c790c46befe3a4b91292a0
#
_cell.length_a   1.000
_cell.length_b   1.000
_cell.length_c   1.000
_cell.angle_alpha   90.00
_cell.angle_beta   90.00
_cell.angle_gamma   90.00
#
_symmetry.space_group_name_H-M   'P 1'
#
loop_
_entity.id
_entity.type
_entity.pdbx_description
1 polymer ?
#
loop_
_entity_poly.entity_id
_entity_poly.type
_entity_poly.pdbx_seq_one_letter_code
_entity_poly.pdbx_strand_id
1 'polypeptide(L)'
;MKKATIRYCCNALIMGVAVFACGIFAETSVKAEGTLETVPPIESAAPQVTPEVSAVPTVVTPAPTAPPVTLAPVPRVKPLKKVTKVKAVRYSTTAVKVSWKQTKQAEYYHVYYKLEKNRKYKLAGTTQNDHFLVKKLKNKKTYLFYVTAGKTKKESSSDSQPSAKKKMTMKKYQRKVVFAGDSICEGIAYEGGFPTMHLDAKKKVVAYRGLNTVTFHTKRIFKGRTGLQKLIAENPYRVYMMLGMNEIHYRPASQMISEYKDMIEAIQQADPNTDIVLCAVSPVTRAEKARHPGMKQIPIFNRRLKKLAKKMGLKYLDYTDFLKDSGGFLKAGYATGDGYHWKPPAYAKFGTVIGKYDKSLDQ
;
A
#
# COMPACT_ATOMS: atom_id res chain seq x y z
N MET A 1 -29.62 -31.97 -23.59
CA MET A 1 -28.84 -30.74 -23.25
C MET A 1 -29.76 -29.52 -23.43
N LYS A 2 -30.30 -29.00 -22.32
CA LYS A 2 -31.26 -27.88 -22.36
C LYS A 2 -30.51 -26.55 -22.18
N LYS A 3 -30.57 -25.68 -23.17
CA LYS A 3 -30.06 -24.29 -23.10
C LYS A 3 -31.04 -23.45 -22.26
N ALA A 4 -30.57 -22.91 -21.14
CA ALA A 4 -31.33 -21.93 -20.35
C ALA A 4 -31.07 -20.54 -20.88
N THR A 5 -32.10 -19.93 -21.47
CA THR A 5 -32.11 -18.53 -21.89
C THR A 5 -32.57 -17.66 -20.71
N ILE A 6 -31.66 -16.87 -20.17
CA ILE A 6 -32.00 -15.90 -19.11
C ILE A 6 -32.43 -14.59 -19.77
N ARG A 7 -33.71 -14.26 -19.61
CA ARG A 7 -34.30 -12.95 -20.00
C ARG A 7 -34.04 -11.90 -18.92
N TYR A 8 -33.49 -10.77 -19.32
CA TYR A 8 -33.31 -9.62 -18.45
C TYR A 8 -34.60 -8.78 -18.41
N CYS A 9 -35.15 -8.56 -17.21
CA CYS A 9 -36.18 -7.55 -16.95
C CYS A 9 -35.51 -6.25 -16.48
N CYS A 10 -35.66 -5.18 -17.26
CA CYS A 10 -35.37 -3.81 -16.85
C CYS A 10 -36.52 -3.29 -15.99
N ASN A 11 -36.29 -3.02 -14.73
CA ASN A 11 -37.15 -2.16 -13.92
C ASN A 11 -36.53 -0.78 -13.79
N ALA A 12 -37.11 0.19 -14.46
CA ALA A 12 -36.85 1.61 -14.27
C ALA A 12 -37.62 2.08 -13.03
N LEU A 13 -36.94 2.62 -12.04
CA LEU A 13 -37.53 3.30 -10.90
C LEU A 13 -37.27 4.79 -11.01
N ILE A 14 -38.35 5.53 -11.19
CA ILE A 14 -38.43 7.01 -11.22
C ILE A 14 -38.31 7.49 -9.76
N MET A 15 -37.35 8.35 -9.47
CA MET A 15 -37.30 9.10 -8.20
C MET A 15 -37.24 10.60 -8.46
N GLY A 16 -38.11 11.31 -7.73
CA GLY A 16 -38.43 12.69 -7.86
C GLY A 16 -37.37 13.70 -7.47
N VAL A 17 -37.55 14.87 -8.01
CA VAL A 17 -36.80 16.11 -7.83
C VAL A 17 -37.10 16.70 -6.45
N ALA A 18 -36.07 17.01 -5.67
CA ALA A 18 -36.15 17.96 -4.56
C ALA A 18 -35.15 19.09 -4.79
N VAL A 19 -35.68 20.28 -5.03
CA VAL A 19 -34.98 21.56 -5.15
C VAL A 19 -34.68 22.06 -3.74
N PHE A 20 -33.42 22.39 -3.43
CA PHE A 20 -33.08 23.25 -2.29
C PHE A 20 -32.17 24.40 -2.70
N ALA A 21 -32.51 25.55 -2.13
CA ALA A 21 -32.13 26.89 -2.52
C ALA A 21 -30.70 27.28 -2.09
N CYS A 22 -30.18 28.18 -2.87
CA CYS A 22 -29.11 29.15 -2.79
C CYS A 22 -28.69 29.60 -1.36
N GLY A 23 -27.38 29.54 -1.10
CA GLY A 23 -26.73 30.31 -0.04
C GLY A 23 -25.43 30.88 -0.56
N ILE A 24 -25.39 32.19 -0.71
CA ILE A 24 -24.24 33.00 -1.16
C ILE A 24 -23.28 33.14 -0.01
N PHE A 25 -21.97 32.81 -0.17
CA PHE A 25 -20.91 33.28 0.71
C PHE A 25 -19.79 33.93 -0.12
N ALA A 26 -19.44 35.14 0.34
CA ALA A 26 -18.49 36.05 -0.26
C ALA A 26 -17.04 35.57 -0.07
N GLU A 27 -16.23 35.76 -1.11
CA GLU A 27 -14.77 35.61 -1.08
C GLU A 27 -14.14 36.84 -0.42
N THR A 28 -13.28 36.62 0.57
CA THR A 28 -12.33 37.59 1.05
C THR A 28 -10.90 37.15 0.66
N SER A 29 -10.32 37.93 -0.25
CA SER A 29 -8.91 37.81 -0.63
C SER A 29 -8.01 38.38 0.47
N VAL A 30 -7.03 37.60 0.93
CA VAL A 30 -5.89 38.14 1.71
C VAL A 30 -4.64 37.94 0.88
N LYS A 31 -4.05 39.05 0.45
CA LYS A 31 -2.67 39.15 -0.05
C LYS A 31 -1.72 39.12 1.15
N ALA A 32 -0.71 38.29 1.09
CA ALA A 32 0.47 38.40 1.96
C ALA A 32 1.70 38.57 1.09
N GLU A 33 2.27 39.78 1.14
CA GLU A 33 3.62 40.07 0.70
C GLU A 33 4.59 39.63 1.80
N GLY A 34 5.58 38.83 1.46
CA GLY A 34 6.67 38.41 2.36
C GLY A 34 8.01 38.78 1.75
N THR A 35 8.68 39.71 2.39
CA THR A 35 10.03 40.22 2.09
C THR A 35 11.11 39.16 2.28
N LEU A 36 12.05 39.09 1.36
CA LEU A 36 13.31 38.32 1.48
C LEU A 36 14.24 39.02 2.48
N GLU A 37 14.66 38.33 3.52
CA GLU A 37 15.80 38.66 4.34
C GLU A 37 17.06 37.93 3.83
N THR A 38 18.09 38.70 3.56
CA THR A 38 19.43 38.25 3.13
C THR A 38 20.28 37.90 4.35
N VAL A 39 20.91 36.74 4.33
CA VAL A 39 21.88 36.27 5.34
C VAL A 39 23.28 36.72 4.94
N PRO A 40 24.10 37.35 5.85
CA PRO A 40 25.47 37.75 5.55
C PRO A 40 26.46 36.55 5.62
N PRO A 41 27.63 36.67 4.95
CA PRO A 41 28.61 35.59 4.85
C PRO A 41 29.46 35.45 6.11
N ILE A 42 29.79 34.20 6.45
CA ILE A 42 30.68 33.82 7.56
C ILE A 42 32.14 33.96 7.11
N GLU A 43 32.89 34.80 7.82
CA GLU A 43 34.31 35.06 7.64
C GLU A 43 35.16 33.95 8.29
N SER A 44 36.14 33.46 7.53
CA SER A 44 37.10 32.40 7.92
C SER A 44 38.22 33.00 8.76
N ALA A 45 38.41 32.57 10.00
CA ALA A 45 39.56 32.91 10.85
C ALA A 45 40.57 31.76 10.88
N ALA A 46 41.81 32.06 10.48
CA ALA A 46 42.97 31.16 10.54
C ALA A 46 43.52 31.00 11.98
N PRO A 47 44.19 29.90 12.30
CA PRO A 47 44.71 29.66 13.66
C PRO A 47 46.03 30.41 13.90
N GLN A 48 46.11 31.11 15.03
CA GLN A 48 47.34 31.69 15.53
C GLN A 48 48.18 30.68 16.33
N VAL A 49 49.47 30.66 16.03
CA VAL A 49 50.50 29.90 16.71
C VAL A 49 50.98 30.69 17.93
N THR A 50 51.00 30.08 19.11
CA THR A 50 51.63 30.63 20.33
C THR A 50 52.94 29.90 20.68
N PRO A 51 53.95 30.60 21.22
CA PRO A 51 55.30 30.04 21.38
C PRO A 51 55.46 29.19 22.64
N GLU A 52 56.35 28.23 22.52
CA GLU A 52 56.80 27.27 23.46
C GLU A 52 57.51 27.93 24.67
N VAL A 53 57.08 27.60 25.90
CA VAL A 53 57.76 27.97 27.15
C VAL A 53 58.39 26.75 27.76
N SER A 54 59.70 26.78 27.90
CA SER A 54 60.59 25.79 28.50
C SER A 54 60.22 25.48 29.92
N ALA A 55 59.97 24.18 30.25
CA ALA A 55 59.61 23.71 31.58
C ALA A 55 60.87 23.29 32.38
N VAL A 56 60.98 23.87 33.57
CA VAL A 56 61.93 23.47 34.61
C VAL A 56 61.45 22.16 35.30
N PRO A 57 62.29 21.19 35.62
CA PRO A 57 61.86 19.96 36.28
C PRO A 57 61.52 20.16 37.77
N THR A 58 60.25 20.05 38.12
CA THR A 58 59.80 20.00 39.51
C THR A 58 59.78 18.56 39.99
N VAL A 59 60.46 18.36 41.12
CA VAL A 59 60.47 17.04 41.83
C VAL A 59 59.08 16.78 42.38
N VAL A 60 58.41 15.76 41.90
CA VAL A 60 57.07 15.35 42.35
C VAL A 60 57.17 14.35 43.48
N THR A 61 56.80 14.73 44.65
CA THR A 61 56.58 13.83 45.81
C THR A 61 55.37 12.95 45.51
N PRO A 62 55.41 11.60 45.72
CA PRO A 62 54.25 10.76 45.45
C PRO A 62 53.12 11.07 46.42
N ALA A 63 51.95 11.40 45.86
CA ALA A 63 50.69 11.59 46.58
C ALA A 63 50.18 10.25 47.14
N PRO A 64 49.49 10.25 48.30
CA PRO A 64 48.95 9.03 48.88
C PRO A 64 47.91 8.38 47.95
N THR A 65 48.05 7.09 47.74
CA THR A 65 47.16 6.26 46.93
C THR A 65 45.74 6.31 47.53
N ALA A 66 44.79 6.88 46.80
CA ALA A 66 43.39 6.87 47.18
C ALA A 66 42.85 5.42 47.26
N PRO A 67 41.97 5.12 48.22
CA PRO A 67 41.41 3.77 48.34
C PRO A 67 40.59 3.40 47.06
N PRO A 68 40.54 2.10 46.70
CA PRO A 68 39.84 1.65 45.49
C PRO A 68 38.38 2.08 45.54
N VAL A 69 37.94 2.87 44.54
CA VAL A 69 36.57 3.24 44.38
C VAL A 69 35.78 1.98 44.04
N THR A 70 35.04 1.46 45.00
CA THR A 70 34.05 0.40 44.76
C THR A 70 32.92 0.97 43.94
N LEU A 71 32.92 0.70 42.64
CA LEU A 71 31.83 1.06 41.76
C LEU A 71 30.55 0.37 42.25
N ALA A 72 29.56 1.17 42.60
CA ALA A 72 28.22 0.67 42.96
C ALA A 72 27.69 -0.24 41.85
N PRO A 73 27.04 -1.37 42.17
CA PRO A 73 26.55 -2.31 41.16
C PRO A 73 25.54 -1.59 40.26
N VAL A 74 25.80 -1.58 38.95
CA VAL A 74 24.94 -1.01 37.94
C VAL A 74 23.54 -1.65 38.08
N PRO A 75 22.47 -0.89 38.23
CA PRO A 75 21.10 -1.42 38.40
C PRO A 75 20.78 -2.42 37.26
N ARG A 76 20.55 -3.68 37.61
CA ARG A 76 20.10 -4.69 36.61
C ARG A 76 18.72 -4.31 36.08
N VAL A 77 18.67 -3.75 34.88
CA VAL A 77 17.40 -3.45 34.21
C VAL A 77 16.67 -4.77 33.95
N LYS A 78 15.45 -4.89 34.49
CA LYS A 78 14.63 -6.10 34.30
C LYS A 78 14.28 -6.27 32.81
N PRO A 79 14.59 -7.42 32.20
CA PRO A 79 14.29 -7.68 30.79
C PRO A 79 12.79 -7.59 30.49
N LEU A 80 12.45 -7.17 29.29
CA LEU A 80 11.05 -7.12 28.83
C LEU A 80 10.43 -8.53 28.74
N LYS A 81 9.11 -8.58 28.84
CA LYS A 81 8.38 -9.85 28.65
C LYS A 81 8.60 -10.39 27.24
N LYS A 82 8.75 -11.71 27.15
CA LYS A 82 8.92 -12.45 25.90
C LYS A 82 7.79 -12.18 24.91
N VAL A 83 8.11 -12.01 23.63
CA VAL A 83 7.14 -11.84 22.53
C VAL A 83 6.33 -13.11 22.33
N THR A 84 5.01 -12.97 22.20
CA THR A 84 4.06 -14.08 22.07
C THR A 84 3.28 -14.04 20.76
N LYS A 85 2.57 -15.13 20.44
CA LYS A 85 1.72 -15.27 19.23
C LYS A 85 2.48 -15.00 17.92
N VAL A 86 3.77 -15.31 17.86
CA VAL A 86 4.57 -15.17 16.65
C VAL A 86 4.05 -16.09 15.56
N LYS A 87 3.83 -15.52 14.38
CA LYS A 87 3.43 -16.22 13.15
C LYS A 87 4.46 -15.90 12.07
N ALA A 88 4.75 -16.88 11.20
CA ALA A 88 5.55 -16.67 10.01
C ALA A 88 4.70 -17.12 8.82
N VAL A 89 4.39 -16.20 7.92
CA VAL A 89 3.55 -16.47 6.74
C VAL A 89 4.34 -16.12 5.50
N ARG A 90 4.27 -16.97 4.49
CA ARG A 90 4.95 -16.69 3.24
C ARG A 90 4.29 -15.51 2.54
N TYR A 91 5.10 -14.51 2.22
CA TYR A 91 4.66 -13.28 1.55
C TYR A 91 4.93 -13.30 0.04
N SER A 92 6.11 -13.75 -0.37
CA SER A 92 6.49 -13.88 -1.79
C SER A 92 7.41 -15.07 -2.03
N THR A 93 7.93 -15.23 -3.24
CA THR A 93 8.94 -16.25 -3.56
C THR A 93 10.19 -16.15 -2.70
N THR A 94 10.53 -14.95 -2.23
CA THR A 94 11.77 -14.65 -1.50
C THR A 94 11.56 -13.91 -0.19
N ALA A 95 10.31 -13.79 0.29
CA ALA A 95 9.98 -13.06 1.51
C ALA A 95 8.98 -13.79 2.42
N VAL A 96 9.14 -13.59 3.73
CA VAL A 96 8.25 -14.08 4.79
C VAL A 96 7.84 -12.91 5.67
N LYS A 97 6.55 -12.72 5.90
CA LYS A 97 6.02 -11.80 6.91
C LYS A 97 6.01 -12.52 8.25
N VAL A 98 6.74 -11.97 9.20
CA VAL A 98 6.73 -12.41 10.61
C VAL A 98 5.88 -11.41 11.38
N SER A 99 4.88 -11.87 12.12
CA SER A 99 3.98 -11.02 12.92
C SER A 99 3.82 -11.60 14.31
N TRP A 100 3.46 -10.75 15.28
CA TRP A 100 3.35 -11.13 16.70
C TRP A 100 2.33 -10.28 17.45
N LYS A 101 2.04 -10.64 18.70
CA LYS A 101 1.30 -9.76 19.62
C LYS A 101 2.27 -8.75 20.24
N GLN A 102 1.92 -7.47 20.23
CA GLN A 102 2.72 -6.43 20.87
C GLN A 102 2.91 -6.73 22.36
N THR A 103 4.11 -6.45 22.85
CA THR A 103 4.50 -6.60 24.24
C THR A 103 4.42 -5.24 24.93
N LYS A 104 3.79 -5.16 26.12
CA LYS A 104 3.74 -3.94 26.90
C LYS A 104 5.17 -3.42 27.19
N GLN A 105 5.37 -2.11 27.13
CA GLN A 105 6.64 -1.40 27.35
C GLN A 105 7.73 -1.67 26.26
N ALA A 106 7.44 -2.43 25.21
CA ALA A 106 8.32 -2.55 24.07
C ALA A 106 8.11 -1.38 23.10
N GLU A 107 9.18 -0.76 22.68
CA GLU A 107 9.21 0.29 21.67
C GLU A 107 9.71 -0.24 20.32
N TYR A 108 10.57 -1.23 20.38
CA TYR A 108 11.17 -1.87 19.21
C TYR A 108 11.08 -3.39 19.30
N TYR A 109 11.14 -4.00 18.12
CA TYR A 109 11.23 -5.46 17.96
C TYR A 109 12.38 -5.80 17.03
N HIS A 110 13.24 -6.72 17.45
CA HIS A 110 14.35 -7.24 16.64
C HIS A 110 13.95 -8.59 16.07
N VAL A 111 13.96 -8.72 14.76
CA VAL A 111 13.56 -9.94 14.06
C VAL A 111 14.76 -10.69 13.56
N TYR A 112 14.87 -11.95 13.93
CA TYR A 112 15.99 -12.80 13.59
C TYR A 112 15.57 -13.96 12.73
N TYR A 113 16.49 -14.40 11.87
CA TYR A 113 16.30 -15.57 11.03
C TYR A 113 17.58 -16.35 10.82
N LYS A 114 17.44 -17.63 10.49
CA LYS A 114 18.53 -18.45 9.95
C LYS A 114 17.99 -19.51 8.99
N LEU A 115 18.84 -20.04 8.13
CA LEU A 115 18.55 -21.34 7.52
C LEU A 115 18.48 -22.41 8.63
N GLU A 116 17.56 -23.36 8.51
CA GLU A 116 17.37 -24.41 9.51
C GLU A 116 18.67 -25.14 9.84
N LYS A 117 19.50 -25.45 8.82
CA LYS A 117 20.79 -26.12 8.96
C LYS A 117 21.92 -25.26 9.54
N ASN A 118 21.77 -23.93 9.61
CA ASN A 118 22.81 -23.05 10.14
C ASN A 118 22.74 -23.01 11.67
N ARG A 119 23.93 -22.84 12.33
CA ARG A 119 24.00 -22.70 13.79
C ARG A 119 23.57 -21.31 14.25
N LYS A 120 24.04 -20.23 13.60
CA LYS A 120 23.86 -18.84 14.05
C LYS A 120 22.64 -18.16 13.37
N TYR A 121 21.89 -17.39 14.15
CA TYR A 121 20.86 -16.47 13.64
C TYR A 121 21.51 -15.17 13.16
N LYS A 122 20.82 -14.51 12.24
CA LYS A 122 21.14 -13.17 11.73
C LYS A 122 19.98 -12.24 12.04
N LEU A 123 20.26 -10.99 12.39
CA LEU A 123 19.26 -9.94 12.47
C LEU A 123 18.72 -9.65 11.06
N ALA A 124 17.42 -9.78 10.88
CA ALA A 124 16.74 -9.39 9.65
C ALA A 124 16.46 -7.89 9.62
N GLY A 125 16.19 -7.32 10.78
CA GLY A 125 15.96 -5.89 10.98
C GLY A 125 15.19 -5.60 12.26
N THR A 126 14.97 -4.31 12.50
CA THR A 126 14.28 -3.77 13.67
C THR A 126 13.05 -2.98 13.22
N THR A 127 11.96 -3.03 13.99
CA THR A 127 10.71 -2.33 13.71
C THR A 127 9.99 -1.94 15.00
N GLN A 128 9.15 -0.93 14.95
CA GLN A 128 8.20 -0.55 16.01
C GLN A 128 6.81 -1.20 15.79
N ASN A 129 6.57 -1.77 14.60
CA ASN A 129 5.32 -2.42 14.26
C ASN A 129 5.23 -3.82 14.89
N ASP A 130 4.06 -4.43 14.83
CA ASP A 130 3.77 -5.80 15.25
C ASP A 130 4.11 -6.87 14.19
N HIS A 131 4.78 -6.45 13.12
CA HIS A 131 5.22 -7.32 12.03
C HIS A 131 6.48 -6.80 11.34
N PHE A 132 7.15 -7.70 10.60
CA PHE A 132 8.33 -7.38 9.79
C PHE A 132 8.41 -8.28 8.56
N LEU A 133 8.86 -7.73 7.43
CA LEU A 133 9.03 -8.48 6.19
C LEU A 133 10.50 -8.88 6.00
N VAL A 134 10.81 -10.15 6.24
CA VAL A 134 12.14 -10.72 5.98
C VAL A 134 12.26 -11.03 4.50
N LYS A 135 13.13 -10.30 3.78
CA LYS A 135 13.34 -10.37 2.33
C LYS A 135 14.59 -11.19 1.95
N LYS A 136 14.82 -11.38 0.64
CA LYS A 136 16.01 -12.03 0.06
C LYS A 136 16.22 -13.48 0.53
N LEU A 137 15.16 -14.19 0.87
CA LEU A 137 15.21 -15.61 1.24
C LEU A 137 15.31 -16.48 -0.02
N LYS A 138 16.11 -17.55 0.05
CA LYS A 138 16.29 -18.49 -1.06
C LYS A 138 15.11 -19.46 -1.16
N ASN A 139 14.58 -19.66 -2.39
CA ASN A 139 13.51 -20.63 -2.66
C ASN A 139 13.94 -22.07 -2.31
N LYS A 140 12.98 -22.95 -2.04
CA LYS A 140 13.19 -24.36 -1.65
C LYS A 140 14.06 -24.56 -0.40
N LYS A 141 14.27 -23.52 0.43
CA LYS A 141 15.00 -23.61 1.71
C LYS A 141 14.03 -23.43 2.88
N THR A 142 14.40 -24.01 4.02
CA THR A 142 13.67 -23.87 5.29
C THR A 142 14.39 -22.90 6.20
N TYR A 143 13.62 -21.99 6.79
CA TYR A 143 14.10 -20.95 7.70
C TYR A 143 13.42 -21.05 9.06
N LEU A 144 14.15 -20.65 10.08
CA LEU A 144 13.65 -20.46 11.44
C LEU A 144 13.68 -18.96 11.76
N PHE A 145 12.63 -18.47 12.41
CA PHE A 145 12.48 -17.07 12.82
C PHE A 145 12.19 -17.01 14.30
N TYR A 146 12.67 -15.96 14.97
CA TYR A 146 12.21 -15.52 16.28
C TYR A 146 12.26 -14.00 16.37
N VAL A 147 11.64 -13.43 17.42
CA VAL A 147 11.53 -12.00 17.68
C VAL A 147 11.88 -11.75 19.15
N THR A 148 12.62 -10.68 19.42
CA THR A 148 12.79 -10.11 20.76
C THR A 148 12.13 -8.74 20.83
N ALA A 149 11.75 -8.31 22.03
CA ALA A 149 11.23 -6.98 22.31
C ALA A 149 12.30 -6.15 23.01
N GLY A 150 12.52 -4.92 22.59
CA GLY A 150 13.50 -3.98 23.13
C GLY A 150 12.90 -2.59 23.37
N LYS A 151 13.62 -1.76 24.15
CA LYS A 151 13.34 -0.34 24.34
C LYS A 151 14.11 0.56 23.39
N THR A 152 15.14 0.05 22.75
CA THR A 152 16.03 0.78 21.86
C THR A 152 16.09 0.15 20.49
N LYS A 153 16.45 0.93 19.48
CA LYS A 153 16.64 0.47 18.11
C LYS A 153 17.82 -0.51 17.97
N LYS A 154 18.81 -0.38 18.86
CA LYS A 154 19.93 -1.34 18.97
C LYS A 154 19.57 -2.40 20.00
N GLU A 155 20.11 -3.61 19.80
CA GLU A 155 20.00 -4.70 20.79
C GLU A 155 20.65 -4.28 22.11
N SER A 156 20.05 -4.70 23.22
CA SER A 156 20.54 -4.40 24.57
C SER A 156 20.33 -5.58 25.52
N SER A 157 21.03 -5.56 26.65
CA SER A 157 20.87 -6.57 27.72
C SER A 157 19.47 -6.54 28.38
N SER A 158 18.70 -5.44 28.18
CA SER A 158 17.32 -5.31 28.65
C SER A 158 16.28 -5.90 27.66
N ASP A 159 16.70 -6.38 26.50
CA ASP A 159 15.80 -7.01 25.55
C ASP A 159 15.19 -8.29 26.11
N SER A 160 13.99 -8.61 25.63
CA SER A 160 13.32 -9.83 26.06
C SER A 160 14.06 -11.08 25.61
N GLN A 161 13.82 -12.19 26.30
CA GLN A 161 14.22 -13.50 25.79
C GLN A 161 13.59 -13.77 24.41
N PRO A 162 14.26 -14.55 23.53
CA PRO A 162 13.74 -14.91 22.23
C PRO A 162 12.35 -15.54 22.30
N SER A 163 11.46 -15.15 21.37
CA SER A 163 10.15 -15.79 21.23
C SER A 163 10.24 -17.27 20.87
N ALA A 164 9.11 -17.96 20.87
CA ALA A 164 9.02 -19.29 20.27
C ALA A 164 9.47 -19.22 18.79
N LYS A 165 10.32 -20.14 18.38
CA LYS A 165 10.84 -20.24 17.00
C LYS A 165 9.71 -20.63 16.06
N LYS A 166 9.65 -20.00 14.88
CA LYS A 166 8.71 -20.33 13.81
C LYS A 166 9.47 -20.84 12.59
N LYS A 167 9.07 -22.00 12.11
CA LYS A 167 9.63 -22.65 10.93
C LYS A 167 8.82 -22.30 9.69
N MET A 168 9.48 -21.95 8.59
CA MET A 168 8.87 -21.71 7.28
C MET A 168 9.73 -22.32 6.18
N THR A 169 9.13 -23.20 5.39
CA THR A 169 9.75 -23.74 4.18
C THR A 169 9.34 -22.92 2.97
N MET A 170 10.31 -22.40 2.24
CA MET A 170 10.11 -21.63 1.02
C MET A 170 9.75 -22.57 -0.15
N LYS A 171 8.52 -23.16 -0.13
CA LYS A 171 7.97 -23.99 -1.21
C LYS A 171 7.62 -23.11 -2.43
N LYS A 172 7.16 -23.68 -3.53
CA LYS A 172 6.62 -22.90 -4.66
C LYS A 172 5.52 -21.96 -4.15
N TYR A 173 5.69 -20.66 -4.32
CA TYR A 173 4.72 -19.64 -3.90
C TYR A 173 3.97 -19.13 -5.12
N GLN A 174 2.68 -19.14 -5.03
CA GLN A 174 1.83 -18.50 -6.03
C GLN A 174 1.36 -17.17 -5.46
N ARG A 175 1.88 -16.07 -6.00
CA ARG A 175 1.42 -14.72 -5.66
C ARG A 175 -0.08 -14.61 -5.90
N LYS A 176 -0.77 -13.77 -5.16
CA LYS A 176 -2.17 -13.45 -5.38
C LYS A 176 -2.29 -12.01 -5.85
N VAL A 177 -2.75 -11.83 -7.06
CA VAL A 177 -3.11 -10.54 -7.64
C VAL A 177 -4.63 -10.42 -7.60
N VAL A 178 -5.13 -9.34 -7.02
CA VAL A 178 -6.57 -9.09 -6.87
C VAL A 178 -6.96 -7.84 -7.64
N PHE A 179 -8.01 -7.95 -8.44
CA PHE A 179 -8.67 -6.83 -9.09
C PHE A 179 -9.88 -6.45 -8.24
N ALA A 180 -9.95 -5.19 -7.81
CA ALA A 180 -10.97 -4.69 -6.90
C ALA A 180 -11.75 -3.56 -7.57
N GLY A 181 -13.08 -3.69 -7.69
CA GLY A 181 -13.83 -2.68 -8.42
C GLY A 181 -15.32 -2.93 -8.58
N ASP A 182 -15.85 -2.43 -9.69
CA ASP A 182 -17.24 -2.45 -10.10
C ASP A 182 -17.55 -3.51 -11.18
N SER A 183 -18.60 -3.33 -11.97
CA SER A 183 -18.99 -4.24 -13.05
C SER A 183 -17.94 -4.42 -14.14
N ILE A 184 -17.20 -3.36 -14.49
CA ILE A 184 -16.11 -3.46 -15.46
C ILE A 184 -15.00 -4.34 -14.91
N CYS A 185 -14.66 -4.16 -13.65
CA CYS A 185 -13.69 -5.02 -12.96
C CYS A 185 -14.20 -6.47 -12.82
N GLU A 186 -15.49 -6.67 -12.54
CA GLU A 186 -16.13 -7.99 -12.46
C GLU A 186 -15.98 -8.75 -13.78
N GLY A 187 -16.19 -8.08 -14.92
CA GLY A 187 -16.07 -8.65 -16.26
C GLY A 187 -14.69 -9.23 -16.59
N ILE A 188 -13.62 -8.79 -15.91
CA ILE A 188 -12.28 -9.36 -16.13
C ILE A 188 -12.25 -10.89 -15.94
N ALA A 189 -13.03 -11.41 -14.99
CA ALA A 189 -13.08 -12.84 -14.70
C ALA A 189 -13.90 -13.64 -15.70
N TYR A 190 -14.93 -13.02 -16.29
CA TYR A 190 -15.94 -13.72 -17.10
C TYR A 190 -15.79 -13.51 -18.61
N GLU A 191 -15.24 -12.35 -19.00
CA GLU A 191 -15.22 -11.89 -20.40
C GLU A 191 -13.84 -12.03 -21.08
N GLY A 192 -12.99 -12.94 -20.59
CA GLY A 192 -11.73 -13.30 -21.27
C GLY A 192 -10.49 -12.50 -20.84
N GLY A 193 -10.57 -11.65 -19.81
CA GLY A 193 -9.41 -10.90 -19.31
C GLY A 193 -8.33 -11.77 -18.66
N PHE A 194 -8.72 -12.77 -17.88
CA PHE A 194 -7.78 -13.63 -17.15
C PHE A 194 -6.90 -14.51 -18.03
N PRO A 195 -7.40 -15.18 -19.09
CA PRO A 195 -6.57 -16.01 -19.96
C PRO A 195 -5.40 -15.26 -20.59
N THR A 196 -5.61 -14.01 -20.97
CA THR A 196 -4.62 -13.19 -21.70
C THR A 196 -3.60 -12.49 -20.81
N MET A 197 -3.81 -12.45 -19.47
CA MET A 197 -2.91 -11.76 -18.55
C MET A 197 -1.54 -12.41 -18.38
N HIS A 198 -1.40 -13.71 -18.55
CA HIS A 198 -0.15 -14.47 -18.39
C HIS A 198 0.66 -14.09 -17.14
N LEU A 199 -0.01 -13.94 -15.99
CA LEU A 199 0.63 -13.65 -14.70
C LEU A 199 1.10 -14.95 -14.02
N ASP A 200 2.32 -14.94 -13.47
CA ASP A 200 2.77 -15.98 -12.52
C ASP A 200 2.16 -15.72 -11.12
N ALA A 201 0.84 -15.64 -11.08
CA ALA A 201 0.08 -15.34 -9.88
C ALA A 201 -1.33 -15.96 -9.94
N LYS A 202 -1.90 -16.24 -8.76
CA LYS A 202 -3.33 -16.53 -8.64
C LYS A 202 -4.11 -15.23 -8.82
N LYS A 203 -4.88 -15.16 -9.91
CA LYS A 203 -5.74 -14.01 -10.24
C LYS A 203 -7.07 -14.15 -9.51
N LYS A 204 -7.57 -13.06 -8.92
CA LYS A 204 -8.88 -12.97 -8.28
C LYS A 204 -9.53 -11.63 -8.57
N VAL A 205 -10.86 -11.64 -8.57
CA VAL A 205 -11.69 -10.44 -8.62
C VAL A 205 -12.45 -10.30 -7.29
N VAL A 206 -12.43 -9.09 -6.73
CA VAL A 206 -13.28 -8.64 -5.63
C VAL A 206 -14.04 -7.42 -6.17
N ALA A 207 -15.06 -7.70 -6.95
CA ALA A 207 -15.86 -6.69 -7.63
C ALA A 207 -17.31 -7.15 -7.71
N TYR A 208 -18.21 -6.20 -7.88
CA TYR A 208 -19.62 -6.46 -8.08
C TYR A 208 -20.28 -5.29 -8.82
N ARG A 209 -21.24 -5.59 -9.68
CA ARG A 209 -21.99 -4.60 -10.48
C ARG A 209 -22.63 -3.54 -9.59
N GLY A 210 -22.57 -2.28 -10.01
CA GLY A 210 -23.13 -1.13 -9.30
C GLY A 210 -22.33 -0.66 -8.08
N LEU A 211 -21.19 -1.29 -7.73
CA LEU A 211 -20.33 -0.75 -6.69
C LEU A 211 -19.67 0.56 -7.16
N ASN A 212 -19.55 1.46 -6.20
CA ASN A 212 -18.87 2.75 -6.34
C ASN A 212 -17.88 2.96 -5.19
N THR A 213 -17.22 4.11 -5.12
CA THR A 213 -16.19 4.36 -4.09
C THR A 213 -16.74 4.28 -2.67
N VAL A 214 -17.99 4.68 -2.41
CA VAL A 214 -18.65 4.55 -1.10
C VAL A 214 -19.09 3.12 -0.83
N THR A 215 -19.85 2.55 -1.78
CA THR A 215 -20.49 1.25 -1.55
C THR A 215 -19.50 0.09 -1.49
N PHE A 216 -18.31 0.25 -2.06
CA PHE A 216 -17.24 -0.75 -1.96
C PHE A 216 -16.77 -0.97 -0.50
N HIS A 217 -16.80 0.06 0.34
CA HIS A 217 -16.42 -0.08 1.75
C HIS A 217 -17.60 -0.08 2.73
N THR A 218 -18.84 0.16 2.27
CA THR A 218 -20.01 0.18 3.15
C THR A 218 -21.00 -0.95 2.90
N LYS A 219 -21.24 -1.35 1.63
CA LYS A 219 -22.25 -2.34 1.28
C LYS A 219 -21.76 -3.78 1.49
N ARG A 220 -22.46 -4.56 2.30
CA ARG A 220 -22.09 -5.94 2.69
C ARG A 220 -22.70 -6.98 1.72
N ILE A 221 -22.04 -7.21 0.58
CA ILE A 221 -22.51 -8.13 -0.49
C ILE A 221 -21.66 -9.39 -0.64
N PHE A 222 -20.48 -9.45 0.00
CA PHE A 222 -19.58 -10.60 -0.08
C PHE A 222 -19.70 -11.51 1.14
N LYS A 223 -20.80 -12.24 1.24
CA LYS A 223 -21.09 -13.12 2.41
C LYS A 223 -20.97 -12.35 3.73
N GLY A 224 -21.73 -11.25 3.85
CA GLY A 224 -21.73 -10.38 5.03
C GLY A 224 -20.53 -9.42 5.17
N ARG A 225 -19.62 -9.39 4.20
CA ARG A 225 -18.47 -8.47 4.17
C ARG A 225 -18.65 -7.39 3.10
N THR A 226 -18.05 -6.24 3.32
CA THR A 226 -17.90 -5.22 2.28
C THR A 226 -16.83 -5.64 1.27
N GLY A 227 -16.76 -4.97 0.11
CA GLY A 227 -15.70 -5.18 -0.89
C GLY A 227 -14.32 -4.97 -0.29
N LEU A 228 -14.13 -3.89 0.49
CA LEU A 228 -12.87 -3.60 1.17
C LEU A 228 -12.48 -4.68 2.19
N GLN A 229 -13.42 -5.12 3.04
CA GLN A 229 -13.19 -6.21 3.99
C GLN A 229 -12.84 -7.54 3.29
N LYS A 230 -13.52 -7.82 2.17
CA LYS A 230 -13.21 -9.01 1.36
C LYS A 230 -11.85 -8.92 0.71
N LEU A 231 -11.48 -7.76 0.16
CA LEU A 231 -10.17 -7.50 -0.44
C LEU A 231 -9.05 -7.72 0.58
N ILE A 232 -9.14 -7.11 1.76
CA ILE A 232 -8.18 -7.27 2.85
C ILE A 232 -8.06 -8.74 3.27
N ALA A 233 -9.19 -9.45 3.39
CA ALA A 233 -9.19 -10.88 3.75
C ALA A 233 -8.55 -11.79 2.68
N GLU A 234 -8.48 -11.35 1.42
CA GLU A 234 -7.74 -12.07 0.38
C GLU A 234 -6.23 -12.00 0.59
N ASN A 235 -5.72 -11.06 1.38
CA ASN A 235 -4.29 -10.85 1.62
C ASN A 235 -3.50 -10.81 0.30
N PRO A 236 -3.76 -9.84 -0.57
CA PRO A 236 -3.14 -9.76 -1.89
C PRO A 236 -1.64 -9.41 -1.79
N TYR A 237 -0.84 -9.97 -2.68
CA TYR A 237 0.50 -9.45 -2.96
C TYR A 237 0.40 -8.10 -3.70
N ARG A 238 -0.53 -8.02 -4.68
CA ARG A 238 -0.81 -6.81 -5.46
C ARG A 238 -2.32 -6.65 -5.66
N VAL A 239 -2.80 -5.42 -5.58
CA VAL A 239 -4.18 -5.07 -5.89
C VAL A 239 -4.23 -4.01 -6.99
N TYR A 240 -5.09 -4.22 -7.98
CA TYR A 240 -5.47 -3.25 -8.99
C TYR A 240 -6.85 -2.71 -8.61
N MET A 241 -6.94 -1.39 -8.30
CA MET A 241 -8.19 -0.75 -7.89
C MET A 241 -8.85 -0.06 -9.08
N MET A 242 -10.09 -0.44 -9.38
CA MET A 242 -10.86 -0.02 -10.56
C MET A 242 -12.30 0.35 -10.15
N LEU A 243 -12.46 1.54 -9.54
CA LEU A 243 -13.77 2.09 -9.13
C LEU A 243 -13.94 3.48 -9.70
N GLY A 244 -15.20 3.92 -9.83
CA GLY A 244 -15.55 5.28 -10.18
C GLY A 244 -16.50 5.43 -11.36
N MET A 245 -16.65 4.42 -12.23
CA MET A 245 -17.52 4.51 -13.40
C MET A 245 -18.97 4.77 -13.01
N ASN A 246 -19.48 4.11 -11.97
CA ASN A 246 -20.89 4.18 -11.59
C ASN A 246 -21.33 5.52 -10.97
N GLU A 247 -20.41 6.41 -10.65
CA GLU A 247 -20.72 7.64 -9.93
C GLU A 247 -20.09 8.90 -10.54
N ILE A 248 -19.18 8.73 -11.50
CA ILE A 248 -18.40 9.84 -12.09
C ILE A 248 -19.26 10.94 -12.72
N HIS A 249 -20.47 10.59 -13.17
CA HIS A 249 -21.34 11.53 -13.86
C HIS A 249 -22.17 12.42 -12.91
N TYR A 250 -22.27 12.09 -11.60
CA TYR A 250 -23.05 12.85 -10.62
C TYR A 250 -22.31 13.21 -9.33
N ARG A 251 -21.18 12.56 -9.02
CA ARG A 251 -20.39 12.87 -7.82
C ARG A 251 -19.14 13.70 -8.15
N PRO A 252 -18.81 14.70 -7.32
CA PRO A 252 -17.56 15.44 -7.49
C PRO A 252 -16.33 14.53 -7.38
N ALA A 253 -15.39 14.70 -8.31
CA ALA A 253 -14.15 13.92 -8.31
C ALA A 253 -13.34 14.05 -7.00
N SER A 254 -13.44 15.18 -6.28
CA SER A 254 -12.77 15.38 -4.98
C SER A 254 -13.27 14.43 -3.91
N GLN A 255 -14.57 14.20 -3.82
CA GLN A 255 -15.17 13.26 -2.87
C GLN A 255 -14.72 11.82 -3.17
N MET A 256 -14.79 11.41 -4.43
CA MET A 256 -14.33 10.08 -4.86
C MET A 256 -12.85 9.84 -4.55
N ILE A 257 -12.01 10.87 -4.66
CA ILE A 257 -10.58 10.79 -4.30
C ILE A 257 -10.37 10.64 -2.79
N SER A 258 -11.22 11.28 -1.95
CA SER A 258 -11.20 11.06 -0.50
C SER A 258 -11.51 9.62 -0.14
N GLU A 259 -12.57 9.06 -0.73
CA GLU A 259 -12.95 7.65 -0.54
C GLU A 259 -11.82 6.67 -0.96
N TYR A 260 -11.15 6.97 -2.07
CA TYR A 260 -9.98 6.19 -2.50
C TYR A 260 -8.87 6.24 -1.46
N LYS A 261 -8.59 7.42 -0.88
CA LYS A 261 -7.57 7.60 0.16
C LYS A 261 -7.89 6.73 1.39
N ASP A 262 -9.13 6.75 1.87
CA ASP A 262 -9.56 5.98 3.03
C ASP A 262 -9.44 4.46 2.78
N MET A 263 -9.83 4.00 1.59
CA MET A 263 -9.65 2.59 1.20
C MET A 263 -8.17 2.19 1.15
N ILE A 264 -7.31 3.04 0.60
CA ILE A 264 -5.86 2.81 0.51
C ILE A 264 -5.26 2.71 1.91
N GLU A 265 -5.57 3.65 2.79
CA GLU A 265 -5.10 3.68 4.18
C GLU A 265 -5.51 2.41 4.93
N ALA A 266 -6.76 1.96 4.76
CA ALA A 266 -7.22 0.70 5.36
C ALA A 266 -6.48 -0.54 4.83
N ILE A 267 -6.17 -0.59 3.52
CA ILE A 267 -5.38 -1.67 2.93
C ILE A 267 -3.94 -1.64 3.48
N GLN A 268 -3.32 -0.46 3.56
CA GLN A 268 -1.96 -0.28 4.07
C GLN A 268 -1.86 -0.59 5.57
N GLN A 269 -2.89 -0.24 6.34
CA GLN A 269 -2.98 -0.60 7.76
C GLN A 269 -3.08 -2.11 7.95
N ALA A 270 -3.84 -2.81 7.10
CA ALA A 270 -3.96 -4.26 7.17
C ALA A 270 -2.67 -4.98 6.73
N ASP A 271 -2.03 -4.53 5.68
CA ASP A 271 -0.71 -4.97 5.23
C ASP A 271 0.03 -3.87 4.45
N PRO A 272 0.99 -3.17 5.09
CA PRO A 272 1.76 -2.09 4.45
C PRO A 272 2.63 -2.55 3.27
N ASN A 273 2.77 -3.86 3.07
CA ASN A 273 3.54 -4.42 1.96
C ASN A 273 2.66 -4.82 0.76
N THR A 274 1.35 -4.61 0.84
CA THR A 274 0.48 -4.79 -0.33
C THR A 274 0.85 -3.77 -1.40
N ASP A 275 1.20 -4.25 -2.59
CA ASP A 275 1.48 -3.38 -3.73
C ASP A 275 0.15 -2.89 -4.32
N ILE A 276 -0.11 -1.58 -4.24
CA ILE A 276 -1.37 -0.98 -4.69
C ILE A 276 -1.15 -0.26 -6.02
N VAL A 277 -1.97 -0.60 -7.01
CA VAL A 277 -2.00 0.04 -8.33
C VAL A 277 -3.38 0.68 -8.51
N LEU A 278 -3.43 2.00 -8.64
CA LEU A 278 -4.64 2.72 -8.98
C LEU A 278 -4.81 2.75 -10.50
N CYS A 279 -5.95 2.29 -10.99
CA CYS A 279 -6.24 2.19 -12.41
C CYS A 279 -7.11 3.36 -12.87
N ALA A 280 -6.84 3.89 -14.05
CA ALA A 280 -7.70 4.89 -14.68
C ALA A 280 -9.13 4.37 -14.85
N VAL A 281 -10.12 5.25 -14.76
CA VAL A 281 -11.50 4.98 -15.24
C VAL A 281 -11.48 5.04 -16.75
N SER A 282 -12.11 4.06 -17.40
CA SER A 282 -12.17 3.95 -18.86
C SER A 282 -12.94 5.11 -19.50
N PRO A 283 -12.67 5.43 -20.78
CA PRO A 283 -13.53 6.31 -21.53
C PRO A 283 -14.91 5.68 -21.77
N VAL A 284 -15.87 6.49 -22.13
CA VAL A 284 -17.21 6.08 -22.59
C VAL A 284 -17.38 6.44 -24.06
N THR A 285 -18.38 5.87 -24.74
CA THR A 285 -18.70 6.24 -26.13
C THR A 285 -19.15 7.69 -26.22
N ARG A 286 -19.10 8.26 -27.43
CA ARG A 286 -19.63 9.62 -27.71
C ARG A 286 -21.11 9.73 -27.35
N ALA A 287 -21.88 8.71 -27.70
CA ALA A 287 -23.31 8.65 -27.40
C ALA A 287 -23.58 8.63 -25.88
N GLU A 288 -22.83 7.86 -25.13
CA GLU A 288 -22.97 7.81 -23.67
C GLU A 288 -22.57 9.13 -22.99
N LYS A 289 -21.48 9.78 -23.46
CA LYS A 289 -21.11 11.11 -22.97
C LYS A 289 -22.16 12.17 -23.30
N ALA A 290 -22.84 12.07 -24.45
CA ALA A 290 -23.97 12.98 -24.81
C ALA A 290 -25.17 12.73 -23.89
N ARG A 291 -25.49 11.46 -23.60
CA ARG A 291 -26.59 11.06 -22.71
C ARG A 291 -26.33 11.46 -21.26
N HIS A 292 -25.09 11.36 -20.82
CA HIS A 292 -24.65 11.71 -19.46
C HIS A 292 -23.50 12.72 -19.49
N PRO A 293 -23.76 14.02 -19.63
CA PRO A 293 -22.73 15.08 -19.76
C PRO A 293 -21.72 15.12 -18.61
N GLY A 294 -22.10 14.63 -17.43
CA GLY A 294 -21.20 14.49 -16.28
C GLY A 294 -20.00 13.56 -16.51
N MET A 295 -20.05 12.69 -17.54
CA MET A 295 -18.90 11.85 -17.95
C MET A 295 -17.68 12.67 -18.40
N LYS A 296 -17.83 13.98 -18.65
CA LYS A 296 -16.70 14.92 -18.85
C LYS A 296 -15.73 14.96 -17.66
N GLN A 297 -16.13 14.48 -16.49
CA GLN A 297 -15.29 14.39 -15.29
C GLN A 297 -14.26 13.25 -15.35
N ILE A 298 -14.40 12.26 -16.23
CA ILE A 298 -13.46 11.11 -16.32
C ILE A 298 -11.99 11.57 -16.40
N PRO A 299 -11.57 12.43 -17.34
CA PRO A 299 -10.16 12.86 -17.40
C PRO A 299 -9.73 13.69 -16.19
N ILE A 300 -10.64 14.43 -15.56
CA ILE A 300 -10.37 15.20 -14.34
C ILE A 300 -10.10 14.24 -13.18
N PHE A 301 -10.97 13.25 -13.00
CA PHE A 301 -10.82 12.23 -11.98
C PHE A 301 -9.52 11.43 -12.17
N ASN A 302 -9.23 10.96 -13.37
CA ASN A 302 -8.02 10.22 -13.69
C ASN A 302 -6.73 11.02 -13.36
N ARG A 303 -6.70 12.34 -13.66
CA ARG A 303 -5.58 13.22 -13.26
C ARG A 303 -5.47 13.33 -11.74
N ARG A 304 -6.58 13.46 -11.01
CA ARG A 304 -6.58 13.52 -9.54
C ARG A 304 -6.15 12.19 -8.93
N LEU A 305 -6.60 11.08 -9.48
CA LEU A 305 -6.22 9.74 -9.04
C LEU A 305 -4.71 9.48 -9.23
N LYS A 306 -4.15 9.94 -10.38
CA LYS A 306 -2.70 9.91 -10.63
C LYS A 306 -1.92 10.76 -9.62
N LYS A 307 -2.44 11.96 -9.27
CA LYS A 307 -1.84 12.81 -8.23
C LYS A 307 -1.89 12.15 -6.84
N LEU A 308 -3.03 11.51 -6.49
CA LEU A 308 -3.17 10.74 -5.24
C LEU A 308 -2.14 9.61 -5.18
N ALA A 309 -2.01 8.81 -6.25
CA ALA A 309 -1.02 7.75 -6.33
C ALA A 309 0.40 8.28 -6.05
N LYS A 310 0.80 9.37 -6.74
CA LYS A 310 2.11 10.01 -6.52
C LYS A 310 2.29 10.48 -5.07
N LYS A 311 1.28 11.14 -4.47
CA LYS A 311 1.32 11.65 -3.09
C LYS A 311 1.49 10.53 -2.06
N MET A 312 0.88 9.37 -2.30
CA MET A 312 0.93 8.23 -1.38
C MET A 312 2.04 7.21 -1.72
N GLY A 313 2.92 7.50 -2.68
CA GLY A 313 4.00 6.60 -3.11
C GLY A 313 3.50 5.31 -3.78
N LEU A 314 2.32 5.36 -4.40
CA LEU A 314 1.67 4.24 -5.06
C LEU A 314 1.88 4.26 -6.58
N LYS A 315 1.54 3.15 -7.21
CA LYS A 315 1.54 3.03 -8.66
C LYS A 315 0.22 3.51 -9.27
N TYR A 316 0.31 4.09 -10.46
CA TYR A 316 -0.86 4.44 -11.28
C TYR A 316 -0.72 3.81 -12.66
N LEU A 317 -1.78 3.18 -13.12
CA LEU A 317 -1.85 2.59 -14.46
C LEU A 317 -2.94 3.28 -15.27
N ASP A 318 -2.52 3.99 -16.32
CA ASP A 318 -3.43 4.39 -17.40
C ASP A 318 -3.35 3.33 -18.50
N TYR A 319 -4.37 2.48 -18.55
CA TYR A 319 -4.48 1.43 -19.56
C TYR A 319 -5.39 1.84 -20.73
N THR A 320 -5.89 3.08 -20.73
CA THR A 320 -7.05 3.47 -21.55
C THR A 320 -6.76 3.71 -23.02
N ASP A 321 -5.48 3.79 -23.42
CA ASP A 321 -5.12 4.14 -24.81
C ASP A 321 -5.65 3.17 -25.85
N PHE A 322 -5.61 1.86 -25.58
CA PHE A 322 -6.14 0.87 -26.51
C PHE A 322 -7.67 0.93 -26.68
N LEU A 323 -8.38 1.49 -25.69
CA LEU A 323 -9.84 1.63 -25.68
C LEU A 323 -10.32 2.82 -26.53
N LYS A 324 -9.48 3.84 -26.70
CA LYS A 324 -9.85 5.13 -27.31
C LYS A 324 -9.84 5.08 -28.83
N ASP A 325 -10.85 5.70 -29.45
CA ASP A 325 -10.80 6.11 -30.85
C ASP A 325 -9.96 7.40 -30.99
N SER A 326 -9.88 7.95 -32.21
CA SER A 326 -9.16 9.21 -32.50
C SER A 326 -9.73 10.42 -31.75
N GLY A 327 -10.98 10.39 -31.34
CA GLY A 327 -11.65 11.43 -30.55
C GLY A 327 -11.54 11.23 -29.04
N GLY A 328 -10.82 10.19 -28.58
CA GLY A 328 -10.65 9.87 -27.16
C GLY A 328 -11.84 9.19 -26.50
N PHE A 329 -12.81 8.73 -27.27
CA PHE A 329 -13.99 8.00 -26.80
C PHE A 329 -13.75 6.48 -26.84
N LEU A 330 -14.54 5.74 -26.06
CA LEU A 330 -14.53 4.28 -26.11
C LEU A 330 -14.93 3.83 -27.51
N LYS A 331 -14.08 3.01 -28.16
CA LYS A 331 -14.34 2.44 -29.48
C LYS A 331 -15.64 1.64 -29.49
N ALA A 332 -16.48 1.82 -30.50
CA ALA A 332 -17.74 1.08 -30.67
C ALA A 332 -17.54 -0.43 -30.69
N GLY A 333 -16.44 -0.92 -31.29
CA GLY A 333 -16.07 -2.35 -31.29
C GLY A 333 -15.78 -2.93 -29.89
N TYR A 334 -15.47 -2.09 -28.93
CA TYR A 334 -15.18 -2.48 -27.55
C TYR A 334 -16.33 -2.21 -26.57
N ALA A 335 -17.29 -1.36 -26.94
CA ALA A 335 -18.41 -0.99 -26.10
C ALA A 335 -19.62 -1.92 -26.28
N THR A 336 -20.32 -2.22 -25.18
CA THR A 336 -21.68 -2.77 -25.21
C THR A 336 -22.69 -1.69 -25.58
N GLY A 337 -23.97 -2.03 -25.69
CA GLY A 337 -25.04 -1.08 -26.11
C GLY A 337 -25.27 0.11 -25.15
N ASP A 338 -24.83 0.00 -23.89
CA ASP A 338 -24.92 1.10 -22.91
C ASP A 338 -23.81 2.16 -23.08
N GLY A 339 -22.75 1.83 -23.81
CA GLY A 339 -21.68 2.77 -24.16
C GLY A 339 -20.53 2.91 -23.14
N TYR A 340 -20.53 2.12 -22.07
CA TYR A 340 -19.44 2.14 -21.06
C TYR A 340 -18.95 0.76 -20.60
N HIS A 341 -19.80 -0.28 -20.62
CA HIS A 341 -19.31 -1.65 -20.41
C HIS A 341 -18.55 -2.16 -21.62
N TRP A 342 -17.66 -3.11 -21.37
CA TRP A 342 -16.77 -3.62 -22.42
C TRP A 342 -17.27 -4.95 -22.99
N LYS A 343 -16.98 -5.16 -24.26
CA LYS A 343 -17.11 -6.44 -24.93
C LYS A 343 -15.88 -7.35 -24.67
N PRO A 344 -15.96 -8.68 -24.86
CA PRO A 344 -14.85 -9.61 -24.66
C PRO A 344 -13.53 -9.22 -25.32
N PRO A 345 -13.46 -8.66 -26.55
CA PRO A 345 -12.19 -8.24 -27.14
C PRO A 345 -11.44 -7.15 -26.34
N ALA A 346 -12.17 -6.24 -25.69
CA ALA A 346 -11.57 -5.22 -24.83
C ALA A 346 -10.95 -5.86 -23.57
N TYR A 347 -11.63 -6.82 -22.94
CA TYR A 347 -11.12 -7.56 -21.79
C TYR A 347 -9.87 -8.38 -22.15
N ALA A 348 -9.85 -9.02 -23.29
CA ALA A 348 -8.67 -9.77 -23.78
C ALA A 348 -7.47 -8.84 -23.96
N LYS A 349 -7.68 -7.67 -24.58
CA LYS A 349 -6.63 -6.65 -24.72
C LYS A 349 -6.16 -6.08 -23.38
N PHE A 350 -7.09 -5.78 -22.49
CA PHE A 350 -6.81 -5.36 -21.11
C PHE A 350 -5.93 -6.38 -20.40
N GLY A 351 -6.27 -7.67 -20.49
CA GLY A 351 -5.46 -8.74 -19.90
C GLY A 351 -4.02 -8.73 -20.40
N THR A 352 -3.81 -8.53 -21.71
CA THR A 352 -2.46 -8.40 -22.30
C THR A 352 -1.71 -7.19 -21.74
N VAL A 353 -2.38 -6.02 -21.61
CA VAL A 353 -1.78 -4.79 -21.04
C VAL A 353 -1.38 -5.01 -19.60
N ILE A 354 -2.28 -5.55 -18.77
CA ILE A 354 -1.98 -5.88 -17.37
C ILE A 354 -0.82 -6.86 -17.26
N GLY A 355 -0.79 -7.90 -18.07
CA GLY A 355 0.28 -8.91 -18.04
C GLY A 355 1.67 -8.32 -18.32
N LYS A 356 1.76 -7.38 -19.27
CA LYS A 356 3.01 -6.65 -19.56
C LYS A 356 3.39 -5.73 -18.42
N TYR A 357 2.43 -4.94 -17.91
CA TYR A 357 2.65 -3.99 -16.84
C TYR A 357 3.06 -4.70 -15.53
N ASP A 358 2.38 -5.76 -15.13
CA ASP A 358 2.68 -6.50 -13.91
C ASP A 358 4.11 -7.06 -13.92
N LYS A 359 4.56 -7.59 -15.08
CA LYS A 359 5.95 -8.06 -15.25
C LYS A 359 6.97 -6.94 -15.09
N SER A 360 6.70 -5.73 -15.61
CA SER A 360 7.61 -4.59 -15.47
C SER A 360 7.77 -4.10 -14.04
N LEU A 361 6.79 -4.37 -13.17
CA LEU A 361 6.87 -4.01 -11.75
C LEU A 361 7.72 -4.97 -10.91
N ASP A 362 8.05 -6.12 -11.44
CA ASP A 362 8.82 -7.17 -10.75
C ASP A 362 10.31 -7.16 -11.15
N GLN A 363 10.69 -6.36 -12.14
CA GLN A 363 12.06 -6.13 -12.60
C GLN A 363 12.72 -5.04 -11.75
#